data_09e608f25866172b9a6dc3077b04a18d
#
_entry.id   09e608f25866172b9a6dc3077b04a18d
#
_cell.length_a   1.000
_cell.length_b   1.000
_cell.length_c   1.000
_cell.angle_alpha   90.00
_cell.angle_beta   90.00
_cell.angle_gamma   90.00
#
_symmetry.space_group_name_H-M   'P 1'
#
loop_
_entity.id
_entity.type
_entity.pdbx_description
1 polymer ?
#
loop_
_entity_poly.entity_id
_entity_poly.type
_entity_poly.pdbx_seq_one_letter_code
_entity_poly.pdbx_strand_id
1 'polypeptide(L)'
;MHIGILGFGKMGRAIAERLIENGHQITAWNRTASKIDAVEHVTAVTSPAALVGRCDLILSILANDAATEAAYHGANGLCSGGLAGTTIIEMCTMSPDRAMALAAAVTAKGGAFVECPVGGTVKPARDGALVGMAAGDKADFDRVRPLLEQLTRRLDYMGAVGNGAAMKLAINLPLMVYWGALGEAVGLLGNRGIPYEQAFDILTDSSGAIGPAKMRQAPIIDLLNTGTSGVSNFAIDQALKDMALMAALARAESIDSPIITAAETTAQQAADAGWAGKDISLLAAWRKHNAS
;
A
#
# COMPACT_ATOMS: atom_id res chain seq x y z
N MET A 1 14.04 17.42 11.29
CA MET A 1 14.72 16.81 10.13
C MET A 1 14.09 17.35 8.86
N HIS A 2 14.84 17.37 7.77
CA HIS A 2 14.34 17.68 6.44
C HIS A 2 14.09 16.38 5.67
N ILE A 3 12.83 16.07 5.36
CA ILE A 3 12.41 14.77 4.82
C ILE A 3 11.90 14.92 3.39
N GLY A 4 12.42 14.10 2.49
CA GLY A 4 11.95 13.98 1.12
C GLY A 4 10.78 12.99 1.00
N ILE A 5 9.75 13.33 0.26
CA ILE A 5 8.66 12.41 -0.10
C ILE A 5 8.68 12.22 -1.61
N LEU A 6 9.03 11.00 -2.04
CA LEU A 6 9.00 10.57 -3.43
C LEU A 6 7.67 9.87 -3.72
N GLY A 7 6.73 10.59 -4.33
CA GLY A 7 5.37 10.13 -4.59
C GLY A 7 4.35 10.73 -3.61
N PHE A 8 3.60 11.72 -4.09
CA PHE A 8 2.63 12.48 -3.31
C PHE A 8 1.18 12.11 -3.68
N GLY A 9 0.91 10.79 -3.64
CA GLY A 9 -0.44 10.23 -3.73
C GLY A 9 -1.18 10.32 -2.38
N LYS A 10 -2.30 9.60 -2.23
CA LYS A 10 -3.09 9.58 -0.99
C LYS A 10 -2.25 9.22 0.24
N MET A 11 -1.42 8.16 0.14
CA MET A 11 -0.55 7.70 1.23
C MET A 11 0.61 8.67 1.49
N GLY A 12 1.33 9.10 0.44
CA GLY A 12 2.44 10.03 0.59
C GLY A 12 2.02 11.36 1.21
N ARG A 13 0.84 11.87 0.84
CA ARG A 13 0.25 13.04 1.47
C ARG A 13 -0.06 12.80 2.96
N ALA A 14 -0.70 11.69 3.30
CA ALA A 14 -1.06 11.40 4.69
C ALA A 14 0.18 11.24 5.60
N ILE A 15 1.24 10.62 5.08
CA ILE A 15 2.52 10.49 5.77
C ILE A 15 3.19 11.88 5.92
N ALA A 16 3.18 12.70 4.86
CA ALA A 16 3.72 14.06 4.92
C ALA A 16 3.00 14.91 5.98
N GLU A 17 1.66 14.91 6.00
CA GLU A 17 0.84 15.60 6.99
C GLU A 17 1.21 15.16 8.41
N ARG A 18 1.34 13.86 8.67
CA ARG A 18 1.77 13.32 9.96
C ARG A 18 3.17 13.78 10.37
N LEU A 19 4.12 13.81 9.44
CA LEU A 19 5.48 14.24 9.72
C LEU A 19 5.57 15.75 9.97
N ILE A 20 4.76 16.57 9.29
CA ILE A 20 4.65 18.00 9.55
C ILE A 20 4.13 18.24 10.97
N GLU A 21 3.10 17.52 11.41
CA GLU A 21 2.56 17.58 12.77
C GLU A 21 3.64 17.24 13.83
N ASN A 22 4.58 16.37 13.48
CA ASN A 22 5.72 16.02 14.33
C ASN A 22 6.93 16.99 14.19
N GLY A 23 6.76 18.12 13.52
CA GLY A 23 7.75 19.19 13.42
C GLY A 23 8.84 18.97 12.37
N HIS A 24 8.62 18.11 11.37
CA HIS A 24 9.55 17.93 10.27
C HIS A 24 9.28 18.90 9.10
N GLN A 25 10.34 19.23 8.36
CA GLN A 25 10.25 19.97 7.11
C GLN A 25 10.11 18.97 5.95
N ILE A 26 9.15 19.21 5.05
CA ILE A 26 8.86 18.29 3.96
C ILE A 26 9.17 18.91 2.61
N THR A 27 9.98 18.20 1.83
CA THR A 27 10.14 18.45 0.39
C THR A 27 9.59 17.27 -0.38
N ALA A 28 8.76 17.49 -1.38
CA ALA A 28 8.09 16.41 -2.10
C ALA A 28 8.30 16.49 -3.60
N TRP A 29 8.33 15.32 -4.24
CA TRP A 29 8.19 15.17 -5.67
C TRP A 29 6.99 14.28 -6.00
N ASN A 30 6.25 14.66 -7.03
CA ASN A 30 5.21 13.85 -7.62
C ASN A 30 5.13 14.10 -9.12
N ARG A 31 4.84 13.08 -9.92
CA ARG A 31 4.64 13.20 -11.37
C ARG A 31 3.63 14.29 -11.74
N THR A 32 2.58 14.45 -10.96
CA THR A 32 1.59 15.52 -11.07
C THR A 32 1.84 16.54 -9.96
N ALA A 33 2.53 17.63 -10.28
CA ALA A 33 2.98 18.62 -9.30
C ALA A 33 1.82 19.28 -8.53
N SER A 34 0.68 19.53 -9.18
CA SER A 34 -0.51 20.15 -8.57
C SER A 34 -1.08 19.38 -7.36
N LYS A 35 -0.71 18.12 -7.17
CA LYS A 35 -1.09 17.37 -5.95
C LYS A 35 -0.32 17.85 -4.71
N ILE A 36 0.86 18.45 -4.90
CA ILE A 36 1.69 18.99 -3.81
C ILE A 36 1.24 20.42 -3.49
N ASP A 37 0.95 21.23 -4.50
CA ASP A 37 0.59 22.65 -4.36
C ASP A 37 -0.64 22.88 -3.45
N ALA A 38 -1.47 21.86 -3.28
CA ALA A 38 -2.66 21.90 -2.43
C ALA A 38 -2.38 21.65 -0.94
N VAL A 39 -1.10 21.48 -0.54
CA VAL A 39 -0.73 21.16 0.86
C VAL A 39 0.25 22.20 1.38
N GLU A 40 -0.17 22.90 2.42
CA GLU A 40 0.67 23.89 3.12
C GLU A 40 1.90 23.22 3.76
N HIS A 41 2.98 23.99 3.87
CA HIS A 41 4.25 23.55 4.50
C HIS A 41 4.97 22.41 3.76
N VAL A 42 4.66 22.16 2.48
CA VAL A 42 5.39 21.23 1.62
C VAL A 42 6.08 21.96 0.49
N THR A 43 7.38 21.80 0.36
CA THR A 43 8.16 22.36 -0.76
C THR A 43 8.15 21.37 -1.93
N ALA A 44 7.65 21.80 -3.09
CA ALA A 44 7.70 20.97 -4.30
C ALA A 44 9.05 21.07 -5.01
N VAL A 45 9.51 19.94 -5.58
CA VAL A 45 10.66 19.90 -6.48
C VAL A 45 10.28 19.34 -7.85
N THR A 46 11.08 19.65 -8.86
CA THR A 46 10.77 19.36 -10.26
C THR A 46 11.20 17.95 -10.71
N SER A 47 12.05 17.25 -9.94
CA SER A 47 12.51 15.90 -10.27
C SER A 47 12.83 15.10 -9.00
N PRO A 48 12.85 13.74 -9.08
CA PRO A 48 13.32 12.89 -7.99
C PRO A 48 14.76 13.24 -7.55
N ALA A 49 15.66 13.48 -8.50
CA ALA A 49 17.05 13.84 -8.22
C ALA A 49 17.17 15.14 -7.39
N ALA A 50 16.22 16.07 -7.50
CA ALA A 50 16.23 17.31 -6.75
C ALA A 50 15.92 17.13 -5.24
N LEU A 51 15.50 15.95 -4.80
CA LEU A 51 15.39 15.58 -3.38
C LEU A 51 16.77 15.28 -2.76
N VAL A 52 17.68 14.74 -3.57
CA VAL A 52 19.02 14.33 -3.13
C VAL A 52 19.83 15.58 -2.73
N GLY A 53 20.53 15.51 -1.60
CA GLY A 53 21.33 16.60 -1.05
C GLY A 53 20.51 17.75 -0.41
N ARG A 54 19.18 17.71 -0.53
CA ARG A 54 18.28 18.65 0.16
C ARG A 54 17.65 18.05 1.40
N CYS A 55 17.52 16.74 1.43
CA CYS A 55 16.82 16.03 2.49
C CYS A 55 17.76 15.10 3.24
N ASP A 56 17.57 14.98 4.55
CA ASP A 56 18.33 14.04 5.40
C ASP A 56 18.03 12.59 5.04
N LEU A 57 16.78 12.33 4.63
CA LEU A 57 16.33 11.05 4.14
C LEU A 57 15.12 11.21 3.18
N ILE A 58 14.85 10.18 2.38
CA ILE A 58 13.77 10.18 1.37
C ILE A 58 12.88 8.97 1.60
N LEU A 59 11.57 9.20 1.82
CA LEU A 59 10.55 8.14 1.81
C LEU A 59 9.97 8.00 0.40
N SER A 60 10.01 6.79 -0.14
CA SER A 60 9.46 6.45 -1.45
C SER A 60 8.11 5.75 -1.30
N ILE A 61 7.05 6.35 -1.88
CA ILE A 61 5.68 5.86 -1.80
C ILE A 61 5.01 6.00 -3.16
N LEU A 62 5.34 5.11 -4.07
CA LEU A 62 4.92 5.12 -5.47
C LEU A 62 3.82 4.08 -5.75
N ALA A 63 3.09 4.25 -6.83
CA ALA A 63 1.89 3.46 -7.09
C ALA A 63 2.17 2.06 -7.65
N ASN A 64 3.24 1.90 -8.45
CA ASN A 64 3.56 0.66 -9.16
C ASN A 64 5.03 0.64 -9.62
N ASP A 65 5.44 -0.50 -10.15
CA ASP A 65 6.83 -0.74 -10.60
C ASP A 65 7.27 0.21 -11.72
N ALA A 66 6.39 0.56 -12.65
CA ALA A 66 6.72 1.51 -13.72
C ALA A 66 6.99 2.93 -13.16
N ALA A 67 6.21 3.36 -12.16
CA ALA A 67 6.45 4.62 -11.48
C ALA A 67 7.75 4.59 -10.67
N THR A 68 8.06 3.47 -10.02
CA THR A 68 9.31 3.26 -9.29
C THR A 68 10.50 3.26 -10.24
N GLU A 69 10.41 2.54 -11.36
CA GLU A 69 11.47 2.52 -12.38
C GLU A 69 11.79 3.93 -12.88
N ALA A 70 10.75 4.68 -13.26
CA ALA A 70 10.94 6.05 -13.76
C ALA A 70 11.51 6.99 -12.68
N ALA A 71 11.10 6.85 -11.43
CA ALA A 71 11.55 7.72 -10.34
C ALA A 71 12.97 7.41 -9.85
N TYR A 72 13.40 6.15 -9.92
CA TYR A 72 14.77 5.76 -9.53
C TYR A 72 15.74 5.87 -10.69
N HIS A 73 15.40 5.36 -11.87
CA HIS A 73 16.31 5.15 -13.01
C HIS A 73 16.07 6.08 -14.20
N GLY A 74 15.03 6.92 -14.18
CA GLY A 74 14.81 7.92 -15.21
C GLY A 74 15.97 8.95 -15.31
N ALA A 75 16.03 9.73 -16.37
CA ALA A 75 17.12 10.70 -16.63
C ALA A 75 17.37 11.68 -15.47
N ASN A 76 16.31 12.06 -14.73
CA ASN A 76 16.38 12.88 -13.53
C ASN A 76 15.86 12.09 -12.29
N GLY A 77 16.06 10.77 -12.29
CA GLY A 77 15.68 9.87 -11.20
C GLY A 77 16.65 9.99 -10.01
N LEU A 78 16.30 9.35 -8.90
CA LEU A 78 17.13 9.36 -7.69
C LEU A 78 18.55 8.86 -7.96
N CYS A 79 18.72 7.81 -8.76
CA CYS A 79 20.01 7.19 -9.06
C CYS A 79 20.74 7.84 -10.25
N SER A 80 20.27 8.97 -10.78
CA SER A 80 20.95 9.68 -11.89
C SER A 80 22.28 10.33 -11.46
N GLY A 81 22.47 10.58 -10.16
CA GLY A 81 23.69 11.10 -9.54
C GLY A 81 24.20 10.21 -8.41
N GLY A 82 25.14 10.73 -7.61
CA GLY A 82 25.60 10.09 -6.38
C GLY A 82 24.56 10.24 -5.25
N LEU A 83 24.49 9.25 -4.35
CA LEU A 83 23.57 9.22 -3.21
C LEU A 83 24.33 9.22 -1.86
N ALA A 84 25.61 9.60 -1.86
CA ALA A 84 26.42 9.64 -0.63
C ALA A 84 25.74 10.50 0.44
N GLY A 85 25.57 9.94 1.63
CA GLY A 85 24.90 10.58 2.77
C GLY A 85 23.36 10.57 2.67
N THR A 86 22.77 10.04 1.62
CA THR A 86 21.30 9.92 1.48
C THR A 86 20.83 8.55 1.94
N THR A 87 19.78 8.52 2.77
CA THR A 87 19.06 7.29 3.14
C THR A 87 17.72 7.27 2.42
N ILE A 88 17.41 6.18 1.73
CA ILE A 88 16.12 5.96 1.09
C ILE A 88 15.34 4.91 1.88
N ILE A 89 14.10 5.25 2.26
CA ILE A 89 13.14 4.34 2.89
C ILE A 89 12.08 3.99 1.86
N GLU A 90 12.06 2.75 1.37
CA GLU A 90 11.12 2.28 0.36
C GLU A 90 9.88 1.67 1.03
N MET A 91 8.72 2.29 0.82
CA MET A 91 7.47 1.90 1.48
C MET A 91 6.44 1.28 0.52
N CYS A 92 6.79 1.10 -0.76
CA CYS A 92 5.88 0.51 -1.75
C CYS A 92 5.68 -0.99 -1.54
N THR A 93 4.53 -1.51 -1.98
CA THR A 93 4.33 -2.94 -2.15
C THR A 93 4.93 -3.39 -3.47
N MET A 94 5.93 -4.27 -3.41
CA MET A 94 6.67 -4.80 -4.55
C MET A 94 7.12 -6.24 -4.30
N SER A 95 7.72 -6.89 -5.31
CA SER A 95 8.35 -8.20 -5.12
C SER A 95 9.66 -8.09 -4.32
N PRO A 96 10.08 -9.16 -3.60
CA PRO A 96 11.38 -9.21 -2.95
C PRO A 96 12.55 -8.90 -3.89
N ASP A 97 12.55 -9.48 -5.10
CA ASP A 97 13.60 -9.25 -6.11
C ASP A 97 13.68 -7.78 -6.51
N ARG A 98 12.53 -7.11 -6.61
CA ARG A 98 12.51 -5.68 -6.94
C ARG A 98 13.08 -4.84 -5.81
N ALA A 99 12.76 -5.14 -4.56
CA ALA A 99 13.32 -4.46 -3.39
C ALA A 99 14.85 -4.63 -3.35
N MET A 100 15.34 -5.85 -3.58
CA MET A 100 16.79 -6.15 -3.65
C MET A 100 17.47 -5.41 -4.79
N ALA A 101 16.86 -5.34 -5.98
CA ALA A 101 17.42 -4.60 -7.13
C ALA A 101 17.52 -3.09 -6.85
N LEU A 102 16.50 -2.49 -6.22
CA LEU A 102 16.54 -1.08 -5.82
C LEU A 102 17.61 -0.82 -4.75
N ALA A 103 17.73 -1.69 -3.75
CA ALA A 103 18.77 -1.61 -2.74
C ALA A 103 20.16 -1.63 -3.34
N ALA A 104 20.42 -2.56 -4.28
CA ALA A 104 21.68 -2.65 -4.99
C ALA A 104 21.98 -1.37 -5.81
N ALA A 105 20.97 -0.82 -6.50
CA ALA A 105 21.12 0.40 -7.27
C ALA A 105 21.46 1.62 -6.40
N VAL A 106 20.78 1.76 -5.24
CA VAL A 106 21.03 2.84 -4.27
C VAL A 106 22.42 2.70 -3.67
N THR A 107 22.80 1.50 -3.22
CA THR A 107 24.12 1.22 -2.62
C THR A 107 25.25 1.45 -3.62
N ALA A 108 25.08 1.05 -4.88
CA ALA A 108 26.06 1.33 -5.94
C ALA A 108 26.31 2.83 -6.17
N LYS A 109 25.40 3.69 -5.76
CA LYS A 109 25.52 5.15 -5.79
C LYS A 109 25.99 5.77 -4.46
N GLY A 110 26.33 4.94 -3.46
CA GLY A 110 26.81 5.35 -2.15
C GLY A 110 25.71 5.72 -1.16
N GLY A 111 24.44 5.44 -1.45
CA GLY A 111 23.31 5.65 -0.57
C GLY A 111 23.06 4.47 0.37
N ALA A 112 22.28 4.71 1.41
CA ALA A 112 21.71 3.69 2.28
C ALA A 112 20.26 3.38 1.89
N PHE A 113 19.86 2.11 2.02
CA PHE A 113 18.51 1.66 1.66
C PHE A 113 17.88 0.81 2.77
N VAL A 114 16.69 1.21 3.18
CA VAL A 114 15.84 0.45 4.11
C VAL A 114 14.49 0.25 3.43
N GLU A 115 14.08 -0.99 3.18
CA GLU A 115 12.68 -1.22 2.84
C GLU A 115 11.83 -1.17 4.10
N CYS A 116 10.63 -0.60 4.00
CA CYS A 116 9.65 -0.60 5.09
C CYS A 116 8.23 -0.54 4.50
N PRO A 117 7.79 -1.57 3.74
CA PRO A 117 6.42 -1.62 3.31
C PRO A 117 5.48 -1.62 4.51
N VAL A 118 4.28 -1.02 4.34
CA VAL A 118 3.37 -0.79 5.47
C VAL A 118 2.01 -1.45 5.27
N GLY A 119 1.44 -1.93 6.36
CA GLY A 119 0.04 -2.32 6.47
C GLY A 119 -0.77 -1.14 7.02
N GLY A 120 -1.92 -0.89 6.39
CA GLY A 120 -2.80 0.23 6.72
C GLY A 120 -3.10 1.09 5.49
N THR A 121 -4.00 2.06 5.67
CA THR A 121 -4.45 2.98 4.62
C THR A 121 -4.26 4.44 5.07
N VAL A 122 -4.88 5.39 4.38
CA VAL A 122 -4.73 6.83 4.61
C VAL A 122 -4.95 7.25 6.07
N LYS A 123 -6.03 6.77 6.71
CA LYS A 123 -6.31 7.15 8.10
C LYS A 123 -5.24 6.64 9.08
N PRO A 124 -4.86 5.34 9.09
CA PRO A 124 -3.72 4.88 9.89
C PRO A 124 -2.41 5.62 9.61
N ALA A 125 -2.15 6.07 8.37
CA ALA A 125 -0.95 6.84 8.06
C ALA A 125 -0.94 8.22 8.76
N ARG A 126 -2.07 8.93 8.76
CA ARG A 126 -2.22 10.19 9.48
C ARG A 126 -2.12 10.03 10.98
N ASP A 127 -2.68 8.95 11.51
CA ASP A 127 -2.74 8.69 12.96
C ASP A 127 -1.41 8.12 13.52
N GLY A 128 -0.38 7.86 12.68
CA GLY A 128 0.83 7.17 13.11
C GLY A 128 0.58 5.72 13.52
N ALA A 129 -0.42 5.08 12.92
CA ALA A 129 -0.92 3.77 13.32
C ALA A 129 -0.70 2.67 12.26
N LEU A 130 0.26 2.86 11.35
CA LEU A 130 0.64 1.84 10.37
C LEU A 130 1.31 0.63 11.04
N VAL A 131 1.38 -0.48 10.33
CA VAL A 131 2.23 -1.63 10.66
C VAL A 131 3.39 -1.63 9.68
N GLY A 132 4.61 -1.40 10.17
CA GLY A 132 5.83 -1.34 9.35
C GLY A 132 6.61 -2.66 9.42
N MET A 133 7.07 -3.13 8.27
CA MET A 133 7.89 -4.34 8.11
C MET A 133 9.23 -3.93 7.52
N ALA A 134 10.15 -3.46 8.38
CA ALA A 134 11.42 -2.90 7.94
C ALA A 134 12.47 -3.99 7.70
N ALA A 135 13.23 -3.86 6.61
CA ALA A 135 14.39 -4.72 6.36
C ALA A 135 15.52 -3.95 5.66
N GLY A 136 16.74 -4.42 5.78
CA GLY A 136 17.94 -3.78 5.28
C GLY A 136 19.11 -3.96 6.23
N ASP A 137 20.16 -3.16 6.05
CA ASP A 137 21.26 -3.12 7.00
C ASP A 137 20.76 -2.69 8.40
N LYS A 138 21.22 -3.38 9.44
CA LYS A 138 20.72 -3.14 10.80
C LYS A 138 21.07 -1.75 11.32
N ALA A 139 22.24 -1.23 11.01
CA ALA A 139 22.66 0.09 11.44
C ALA A 139 21.87 1.19 10.71
N ASP A 140 21.59 0.99 9.42
CA ASP A 140 20.73 1.89 8.65
C ASP A 140 19.30 1.88 9.18
N PHE A 141 18.75 0.71 9.50
CA PHE A 141 17.44 0.60 10.15
C PHE A 141 17.41 1.32 11.51
N ASP A 142 18.40 1.09 12.37
CA ASP A 142 18.44 1.72 13.70
C ASP A 142 18.50 3.26 13.61
N ARG A 143 19.16 3.78 12.58
CA ARG A 143 19.24 5.23 12.32
C ARG A 143 17.87 5.83 11.91
N VAL A 144 17.07 5.12 11.11
CA VAL A 144 15.76 5.61 10.63
C VAL A 144 14.59 5.19 11.53
N ARG A 145 14.80 4.25 12.43
CA ARG A 145 13.79 3.73 13.35
C ARG A 145 13.00 4.81 14.08
N PRO A 146 13.63 5.85 14.70
CA PRO A 146 12.88 6.87 15.42
C PRO A 146 11.89 7.66 14.54
N LEU A 147 12.17 7.77 13.25
CA LEU A 147 11.22 8.37 12.30
C LEU A 147 10.08 7.39 11.96
N LEU A 148 10.41 6.14 11.68
CA LEU A 148 9.40 5.11 11.33
C LEU A 148 8.44 4.88 12.51
N GLU A 149 8.88 4.95 13.75
CA GLU A 149 8.03 4.84 14.94
C GLU A 149 6.99 5.97 15.06
N GLN A 150 7.21 7.13 14.44
CA GLN A 150 6.22 8.20 14.38
C GLN A 150 5.06 7.92 13.41
N LEU A 151 5.27 7.00 12.48
CA LEU A 151 4.30 6.59 11.46
C LEU A 151 3.59 5.29 11.78
N THR A 152 4.11 4.52 12.77
CA THR A 152 3.69 3.14 13.00
C THR A 152 3.27 2.90 14.45
N ARG A 153 2.20 2.14 14.65
CA ARG A 153 1.85 1.56 15.95
C ARG A 153 2.61 0.27 16.26
N ARG A 154 3.20 -0.34 15.22
CA ARG A 154 4.02 -1.54 15.27
C ARG A 154 5.06 -1.46 14.18
N LEU A 155 6.31 -1.66 14.53
CA LEU A 155 7.45 -1.67 13.62
C LEU A 155 8.32 -2.89 13.93
N ASP A 156 8.40 -3.82 12.98
CA ASP A 156 9.20 -5.03 13.14
C ASP A 156 10.37 -5.01 12.14
N TYR A 157 11.56 -5.43 12.60
CA TYR A 157 12.74 -5.60 11.76
C TYR A 157 12.78 -7.02 11.21
N MET A 158 12.78 -7.16 9.89
CA MET A 158 12.68 -8.44 9.16
C MET A 158 14.03 -8.98 8.68
N GLY A 159 15.15 -8.32 8.98
CA GLY A 159 16.47 -8.75 8.54
C GLY A 159 16.86 -8.25 7.16
N ALA A 160 17.26 -9.15 6.26
CA ALA A 160 17.75 -8.79 4.93
C ALA A 160 16.67 -8.15 4.04
N VAL A 161 17.07 -7.28 3.10
CA VAL A 161 16.20 -6.72 2.06
C VAL A 161 15.49 -7.84 1.30
N GLY A 162 14.21 -7.64 1.01
CA GLY A 162 13.30 -8.62 0.42
C GLY A 162 12.37 -9.25 1.45
N ASN A 163 12.78 -9.39 2.71
CA ASN A 163 11.97 -10.00 3.75
C ASN A 163 10.76 -9.12 4.14
N GLY A 164 10.92 -7.81 4.16
CA GLY A 164 9.82 -6.87 4.39
C GLY A 164 8.78 -6.96 3.27
N ALA A 165 9.23 -6.99 2.01
CA ALA A 165 8.37 -7.16 0.84
C ALA A 165 7.62 -8.50 0.88
N ALA A 166 8.30 -9.60 1.18
CA ALA A 166 7.67 -10.92 1.32
C ALA A 166 6.60 -10.92 2.43
N MET A 167 6.92 -10.37 3.61
CA MET A 167 5.97 -10.27 4.71
C MET A 167 4.76 -9.40 4.34
N LYS A 168 4.98 -8.31 3.61
CA LYS A 168 3.89 -7.44 3.12
C LYS A 168 2.94 -8.19 2.19
N LEU A 169 3.44 -9.00 1.27
CA LEU A 169 2.61 -9.84 0.41
C LEU A 169 1.86 -10.89 1.23
N ALA A 170 2.53 -11.53 2.20
CA ALA A 170 1.92 -12.53 3.07
C ALA A 170 0.76 -11.97 3.91
N ILE A 171 0.88 -10.79 4.51
CA ILE A 171 -0.22 -10.20 5.29
C ILE A 171 -1.38 -9.70 4.41
N ASN A 172 -1.11 -9.34 3.15
CA ASN A 172 -2.16 -8.89 2.23
C ASN A 172 -2.99 -10.06 1.68
N LEU A 173 -2.42 -11.26 1.59
CA LEU A 173 -3.13 -12.42 1.02
C LEU A 173 -4.47 -12.73 1.71
N PRO A 174 -4.54 -12.94 3.05
CA PRO A 174 -5.81 -13.20 3.72
C PRO A 174 -6.83 -12.07 3.51
N LEU A 175 -6.38 -10.81 3.46
CA LEU A 175 -7.22 -9.65 3.21
C LEU A 175 -7.89 -9.71 1.83
N MET A 176 -7.11 -10.08 0.77
CA MET A 176 -7.63 -10.15 -0.60
C MET A 176 -8.65 -11.28 -0.76
N VAL A 177 -8.33 -12.45 -0.20
CA VAL A 177 -9.20 -13.63 -0.23
C VAL A 177 -10.52 -13.37 0.53
N TYR A 178 -10.44 -12.69 1.66
CA TYR A 178 -11.59 -12.45 2.52
C TYR A 178 -12.74 -11.72 1.81
N TRP A 179 -12.46 -10.71 1.01
CA TRP A 179 -13.52 -9.93 0.35
C TRP A 179 -14.29 -10.75 -0.69
N GLY A 180 -13.60 -11.63 -1.41
CA GLY A 180 -14.23 -12.59 -2.30
C GLY A 180 -15.11 -13.60 -1.54
N ALA A 181 -14.55 -14.18 -0.47
CA ALA A 181 -15.27 -15.14 0.38
C ALA A 181 -16.48 -14.50 1.08
N LEU A 182 -16.35 -13.25 1.55
CA LEU A 182 -17.49 -12.52 2.13
C LEU A 182 -18.60 -12.29 1.09
N GLY A 183 -18.25 -12.01 -0.16
CA GLY A 183 -19.23 -11.88 -1.24
C GLY A 183 -20.01 -13.18 -1.50
N GLU A 184 -19.34 -14.33 -1.45
CA GLU A 184 -20.00 -15.63 -1.53
C GLU A 184 -20.89 -15.91 -0.32
N ALA A 185 -20.42 -15.60 0.89
CA ALA A 185 -21.21 -15.72 2.12
C ALA A 185 -22.50 -14.87 2.08
N VAL A 186 -22.42 -13.63 1.59
CA VAL A 186 -23.60 -12.78 1.36
C VAL A 186 -24.53 -13.41 0.31
N GLY A 187 -23.96 -14.02 -0.73
CA GLY A 187 -24.73 -14.78 -1.75
C GLY A 187 -25.52 -15.95 -1.17
N LEU A 188 -24.96 -16.67 -0.17
CA LEU A 188 -25.65 -17.78 0.51
C LEU A 188 -26.93 -17.34 1.25
N LEU A 189 -27.03 -16.08 1.64
CA LEU A 189 -28.25 -15.55 2.27
C LEU A 189 -29.42 -15.47 1.29
N GLY A 190 -29.14 -15.40 -0.02
CA GLY A 190 -30.15 -15.41 -1.08
C GLY A 190 -31.17 -14.27 -0.91
N ASN A 191 -32.45 -14.59 -1.17
CA ASN A 191 -33.57 -13.65 -1.05
C ASN A 191 -34.43 -13.93 0.18
N ARG A 192 -33.81 -14.14 1.35
CA ARG A 192 -34.51 -14.52 2.60
C ARG A 192 -35.08 -13.33 3.39
N GLY A 193 -34.96 -12.11 2.83
CA GLY A 193 -35.47 -10.91 3.49
C GLY A 193 -34.67 -10.45 4.74
N ILE A 194 -33.44 -10.95 4.91
CA ILE A 194 -32.56 -10.51 5.99
C ILE A 194 -32.00 -9.13 5.60
N PRO A 195 -32.21 -8.07 6.42
CA PRO A 195 -31.61 -6.76 6.15
C PRO A 195 -30.08 -6.84 6.09
N TYR A 196 -29.46 -6.13 5.16
CA TYR A 196 -28.00 -6.16 5.00
C TYR A 196 -27.27 -5.67 6.26
N GLU A 197 -27.82 -4.68 6.96
CA GLU A 197 -27.29 -4.18 8.23
C GLU A 197 -27.16 -5.32 9.25
N GLN A 198 -28.22 -6.12 9.42
CA GLN A 198 -28.22 -7.25 10.34
C GLN A 198 -27.26 -8.36 9.87
N ALA A 199 -27.28 -8.67 8.57
CA ALA A 199 -26.39 -9.69 7.99
C ALA A 199 -24.91 -9.33 8.18
N PHE A 200 -24.54 -8.09 7.86
CA PHE A 200 -23.15 -7.64 7.99
C PHE A 200 -22.71 -7.47 9.43
N ASP A 201 -23.60 -7.06 10.36
CA ASP A 201 -23.27 -7.01 11.78
C ASP A 201 -22.87 -8.40 12.30
N ILE A 202 -23.65 -9.44 11.96
CA ILE A 202 -23.35 -10.84 12.31
C ILE A 202 -22.08 -11.33 11.62
N LEU A 203 -21.97 -11.15 10.29
CA LEU A 203 -20.82 -11.64 9.51
C LEU A 203 -19.50 -11.01 9.96
N THR A 204 -19.51 -9.71 10.29
CA THR A 204 -18.30 -9.00 10.69
C THR A 204 -17.95 -9.12 12.18
N ASP A 205 -18.86 -9.66 12.99
CA ASP A 205 -18.64 -9.99 14.41
C ASP A 205 -18.32 -11.50 14.63
N SER A 206 -18.46 -12.31 13.57
CA SER A 206 -18.19 -13.74 13.63
C SER A 206 -16.69 -14.06 13.66
N SER A 207 -16.35 -15.28 14.09
CA SER A 207 -14.96 -15.78 14.10
C SER A 207 -14.31 -15.87 12.71
N GLY A 208 -15.11 -15.84 11.63
CA GLY A 208 -14.62 -15.80 10.25
C GLY A 208 -14.20 -14.41 9.78
N ALA A 209 -14.46 -13.38 10.57
CA ALA A 209 -14.16 -11.99 10.17
C ALA A 209 -12.71 -11.61 10.39
N ILE A 210 -12.18 -10.80 9.46
CA ILE A 210 -10.88 -10.14 9.63
C ILE A 210 -11.06 -8.78 10.34
N GLY A 211 -10.01 -8.31 11.02
CA GLY A 211 -10.07 -7.03 11.77
C GLY A 211 -10.64 -5.83 10.99
N PRO A 212 -10.30 -5.62 9.70
CA PRO A 212 -10.87 -4.53 8.90
C PRO A 212 -12.34 -4.68 8.50
N ALA A 213 -12.96 -5.85 8.67
CA ALA A 213 -14.31 -6.14 8.14
C ALA A 213 -15.37 -5.16 8.66
N LYS A 214 -15.42 -4.96 9.98
CA LYS A 214 -16.39 -4.07 10.61
C LYS A 214 -16.26 -2.61 10.16
N MET A 215 -15.04 -2.13 9.93
CA MET A 215 -14.80 -0.77 9.44
C MET A 215 -15.20 -0.58 7.97
N ARG A 216 -15.30 -1.67 7.21
CA ARG A 216 -15.60 -1.64 5.77
C ARG A 216 -17.05 -2.03 5.45
N GLN A 217 -17.88 -2.39 6.42
CA GLN A 217 -19.24 -2.85 6.17
C GLN A 217 -20.16 -1.76 5.61
N ALA A 218 -20.09 -0.53 6.11
CA ALA A 218 -20.99 0.55 5.69
C ALA A 218 -20.99 0.79 4.17
N PRO A 219 -19.86 1.02 3.48
CA PRO A 219 -19.88 1.21 2.03
C PRO A 219 -20.33 -0.03 1.25
N ILE A 220 -20.21 -1.24 1.80
CA ILE A 220 -20.72 -2.47 1.18
C ILE A 220 -22.26 -2.50 1.28
N ILE A 221 -22.80 -2.20 2.46
CA ILE A 221 -24.24 -2.12 2.71
C ILE A 221 -24.88 -1.02 1.85
N ASP A 222 -24.26 0.16 1.79
CA ASP A 222 -24.73 1.26 0.95
C ASP A 222 -24.84 0.85 -0.51
N LEU A 223 -23.82 0.15 -1.03
CA LEU A 223 -23.84 -0.36 -2.40
C LEU A 223 -24.99 -1.35 -2.64
N LEU A 224 -25.24 -2.27 -1.69
CA LEU A 224 -26.30 -3.27 -1.79
C LEU A 224 -27.71 -2.67 -1.71
N ASN A 225 -27.88 -1.61 -0.91
CA ASN A 225 -29.17 -0.96 -0.70
C ASN A 225 -29.49 0.10 -1.77
N THR A 226 -28.47 0.85 -2.23
CA THR A 226 -28.68 2.06 -3.05
C THR A 226 -28.04 1.99 -4.44
N GLY A 227 -27.19 1.00 -4.71
CA GLY A 227 -26.40 0.91 -5.93
C GLY A 227 -25.22 1.89 -5.99
N THR A 228 -24.98 2.68 -4.93
CA THR A 228 -23.90 3.67 -4.88
C THR A 228 -22.77 3.22 -3.96
N SER A 229 -21.54 3.60 -4.27
CA SER A 229 -20.38 3.32 -3.44
C SER A 229 -19.56 4.58 -3.20
N GLY A 230 -18.93 4.68 -2.03
CA GLY A 230 -18.07 5.78 -1.65
C GLY A 230 -16.69 5.75 -2.34
N VAL A 231 -15.78 6.59 -1.84
CA VAL A 231 -14.41 6.70 -2.36
C VAL A 231 -13.58 5.45 -2.01
N SER A 232 -12.87 4.91 -3.00
CA SER A 232 -11.94 3.80 -2.80
C SER A 232 -10.71 4.25 -2.00
N ASN A 233 -10.34 3.46 -0.99
CA ASN A 233 -9.05 3.60 -0.29
C ASN A 233 -7.99 2.65 -0.84
N PHE A 234 -8.42 1.51 -1.41
CA PHE A 234 -7.57 0.51 -2.05
C PHE A 234 -8.37 -0.15 -3.19
N ALA A 235 -8.08 0.27 -4.41
CA ALA A 235 -8.87 -0.11 -5.57
C ALA A 235 -8.58 -1.54 -6.03
N ILE A 236 -9.53 -2.15 -6.74
CA ILE A 236 -9.43 -3.53 -7.26
C ILE A 236 -8.24 -3.68 -8.20
N ASP A 237 -7.93 -2.70 -9.05
CA ASP A 237 -6.74 -2.73 -9.92
C ASP A 237 -5.43 -2.78 -9.13
N GLN A 238 -5.35 -2.07 -8.01
CA GLN A 238 -4.21 -2.12 -7.09
C GLN A 238 -4.11 -3.48 -6.39
N ALA A 239 -5.25 -4.04 -6.01
CA ALA A 239 -5.30 -5.36 -5.40
C ALA A 239 -4.90 -6.47 -6.40
N LEU A 240 -5.31 -6.38 -7.66
CA LEU A 240 -4.89 -7.29 -8.74
C LEU A 240 -3.37 -7.26 -8.93
N LYS A 241 -2.77 -6.07 -8.94
CA LYS A 241 -1.31 -5.95 -8.96
C LYS A 241 -0.65 -6.70 -7.79
N ASP A 242 -1.17 -6.51 -6.59
CA ASP A 242 -0.61 -7.17 -5.40
C ASP A 242 -0.82 -8.69 -5.45
N MET A 243 -1.98 -9.19 -5.93
CA MET A 243 -2.23 -10.64 -6.11
C MET A 243 -1.29 -11.25 -7.16
N ALA A 244 -1.01 -10.54 -8.27
CA ALA A 244 -0.04 -10.99 -9.26
C ALA A 244 1.38 -11.12 -8.66
N LEU A 245 1.80 -10.20 -7.77
CA LEU A 245 3.05 -10.31 -7.04
C LEU A 245 3.06 -11.50 -6.07
N MET A 246 1.94 -11.77 -5.37
CA MET A 246 1.80 -12.95 -4.49
C MET A 246 1.90 -14.25 -5.29
N ALA A 247 1.20 -14.33 -6.42
CA ALA A 247 1.25 -15.50 -7.29
C ALA A 247 2.65 -15.74 -7.89
N ALA A 248 3.37 -14.66 -8.24
CA ALA A 248 4.74 -14.75 -8.72
C ALA A 248 5.70 -15.24 -7.61
N LEU A 249 5.56 -14.71 -6.39
CA LEU A 249 6.35 -15.16 -5.24
C LEU A 249 6.05 -16.61 -4.88
N ALA A 250 4.77 -17.03 -4.85
CA ALA A 250 4.41 -18.42 -4.60
C ALA A 250 5.05 -19.38 -5.61
N ARG A 251 5.08 -19.02 -6.91
CA ARG A 251 5.77 -19.80 -7.94
C ARG A 251 7.28 -19.88 -7.70
N ALA A 252 7.92 -18.77 -7.34
CA ALA A 252 9.35 -18.75 -7.05
C ALA A 252 9.72 -19.66 -5.87
N GLU A 253 8.86 -19.71 -4.85
CA GLU A 253 9.01 -20.55 -3.65
C GLU A 253 8.46 -21.98 -3.84
N SER A 254 8.02 -22.35 -5.05
CA SER A 254 7.42 -23.65 -5.36
C SER A 254 6.19 -23.99 -4.49
N ILE A 255 5.40 -22.97 -4.13
CA ILE A 255 4.16 -23.11 -3.36
C ILE A 255 2.98 -23.21 -4.33
N ASP A 256 2.19 -24.29 -4.23
CA ASP A 256 0.90 -24.36 -4.88
C ASP A 256 -0.08 -23.36 -4.23
N SER A 257 -0.70 -22.49 -5.04
CA SER A 257 -1.47 -21.34 -4.56
C SER A 257 -2.86 -21.21 -5.18
N PRO A 258 -3.72 -22.23 -5.11
CA PRO A 258 -5.06 -22.21 -5.72
C PRO A 258 -5.95 -21.11 -5.13
N ILE A 259 -5.77 -20.75 -3.86
CA ILE A 259 -6.54 -19.69 -3.20
C ILE A 259 -6.21 -18.31 -3.76
N ILE A 260 -4.93 -18.02 -4.05
CA ILE A 260 -4.53 -16.78 -4.71
C ILE A 260 -5.17 -16.71 -6.10
N THR A 261 -5.10 -17.78 -6.87
CA THR A 261 -5.68 -17.87 -8.22
C THR A 261 -7.19 -17.62 -8.21
N ALA A 262 -7.92 -18.20 -7.26
CA ALA A 262 -9.36 -17.99 -7.12
C ALA A 262 -9.70 -16.53 -6.76
N ALA A 263 -8.95 -15.92 -5.85
CA ALA A 263 -9.14 -14.53 -5.46
C ALA A 263 -8.83 -13.57 -6.62
N GLU A 264 -7.72 -13.80 -7.34
CA GLU A 264 -7.34 -13.02 -8.52
C GLU A 264 -8.40 -13.12 -9.62
N THR A 265 -8.88 -14.32 -9.91
CA THR A 265 -9.96 -14.54 -10.90
C THR A 265 -11.22 -13.77 -10.52
N THR A 266 -11.63 -13.81 -9.25
CA THR A 266 -12.81 -13.08 -8.76
C THR A 266 -12.65 -11.56 -8.91
N ALA A 267 -11.48 -11.04 -8.54
CA ALA A 267 -11.17 -9.61 -8.65
C ALA A 267 -11.08 -9.17 -10.12
N GLN A 268 -10.51 -10.01 -11.01
CA GLN A 268 -10.42 -9.73 -12.44
C GLN A 268 -11.80 -9.67 -13.08
N GLN A 269 -12.70 -10.61 -12.77
CA GLN A 269 -14.08 -10.58 -13.26
C GLN A 269 -14.80 -9.27 -12.84
N ALA A 270 -14.58 -8.79 -11.62
CA ALA A 270 -15.14 -7.53 -11.18
C ALA A 270 -14.52 -6.33 -11.90
N ALA A 271 -13.21 -6.34 -12.14
CA ALA A 271 -12.52 -5.30 -12.90
C ALA A 271 -13.01 -5.22 -14.34
N ASP A 272 -13.17 -6.36 -15.02
CA ASP A 272 -13.69 -6.47 -16.39
C ASP A 272 -15.15 -5.96 -16.50
N ALA A 273 -15.93 -6.10 -15.41
CA ALA A 273 -17.27 -5.52 -15.27
C ALA A 273 -17.29 -4.03 -14.94
N GLY A 274 -16.15 -3.33 -15.03
CA GLY A 274 -16.04 -1.88 -14.80
C GLY A 274 -15.79 -1.46 -13.35
N TRP A 275 -15.41 -2.40 -12.46
CA TRP A 275 -15.17 -2.11 -11.05
C TRP A 275 -13.70 -1.88 -10.69
N ALA A 276 -12.78 -1.83 -11.66
CA ALA A 276 -11.34 -1.70 -11.44
C ALA A 276 -10.96 -0.58 -10.45
N GLY A 277 -11.61 0.59 -10.54
CA GLY A 277 -11.38 1.73 -9.65
C GLY A 277 -12.15 1.69 -8.32
N LYS A 278 -13.06 0.71 -8.11
CA LYS A 278 -13.81 0.57 -6.86
C LYS A 278 -12.94 -0.04 -5.76
N ASP A 279 -13.34 0.17 -4.48
CA ASP A 279 -12.61 -0.40 -3.34
C ASP A 279 -12.71 -1.94 -3.36
N ILE A 280 -11.62 -2.63 -3.04
CA ILE A 280 -11.55 -4.10 -3.03
C ILE A 280 -12.59 -4.73 -2.10
N SER A 281 -12.95 -4.07 -1.00
CA SER A 281 -13.96 -4.58 -0.07
C SER A 281 -15.34 -4.74 -0.71
N LEU A 282 -15.60 -4.01 -1.81
CA LEU A 282 -16.87 -4.09 -2.54
C LEU A 282 -17.05 -5.40 -3.30
N LEU A 283 -16.01 -6.25 -3.43
CA LEU A 283 -16.16 -7.64 -3.89
C LEU A 283 -17.19 -8.41 -3.05
N ALA A 284 -17.36 -8.06 -1.78
CA ALA A 284 -18.40 -8.61 -0.91
C ALA A 284 -19.85 -8.36 -1.41
N ALA A 285 -20.05 -7.33 -2.22
CA ALA A 285 -21.36 -7.01 -2.82
C ALA A 285 -21.45 -7.38 -4.30
N TRP A 286 -20.32 -7.57 -4.98
CA TRP A 286 -20.24 -7.64 -6.43
C TRP A 286 -21.15 -8.72 -7.05
N ARG A 287 -21.09 -9.96 -6.54
CA ARG A 287 -21.90 -11.07 -7.08
C ARG A 287 -23.40 -10.82 -6.93
N LYS A 288 -23.83 -10.28 -5.78
CA LYS A 288 -25.23 -9.98 -5.49
C LYS A 288 -25.75 -8.81 -6.34
N HIS A 289 -24.93 -7.77 -6.52
CA HIS A 289 -25.27 -6.58 -7.29
C HIS A 289 -25.42 -6.89 -8.79
N ASN A 290 -24.63 -7.82 -9.34
CA ASN A 290 -24.68 -8.19 -10.76
C ASN A 290 -25.62 -9.38 -11.05
N ALA A 291 -26.24 -9.99 -10.04
CA ALA A 291 -27.24 -11.05 -10.21
C ALA A 291 -28.68 -10.51 -10.30
N SER A 292 -28.86 -9.21 -10.17
CA SER A 292 -30.13 -8.47 -10.33
C SER A 292 -30.12 -7.73 -11.66
#